data_d1b24c759dd20be754840b29fa1a02ae
#
_entry.id   d1b24c759dd20be754840b29fa1a02ae
#
_cell.length_a   1.000
_cell.length_b   1.000
_cell.length_c   1.000
_cell.angle_alpha   90.00
_cell.angle_beta   90.00
_cell.angle_gamma   90.00
#
_symmetry.space_group_name_H-M   'P 1'
#
loop_
_entity.id
_entity.type
_entity.pdbx_description
1 polymer ?
#
loop_
_entity_poly.entity_id
_entity_poly.type
_entity_poly.pdbx_seq_one_letter_code
_entity_poly.pdbx_strand_id
1 'polypeptide(L)'
;MSKGKKYVDSAKLYDRATLFDPAEGIETMLKTAKAKFDETVEIHVRLGVDSRHADQQVRGAIVLPNGTGKRTRILVFAKGPKAEEARAAGAEYVGDMDMVEKITKENWFDFEVVIATPDMMGVVGRLGKILGPKGLMPNPKAGTVTMNVAQAIADAKAGRVEYRLDKTNIIHCPLGKVSFGAEKLQQNFDALMGAIIKAKPAAAKGQYVRSCVVASTMGPGVKINPAKLI
;
A
#
# COMPACT_ATOMS: atom_id res chain seq x y z
N MET A 1 -3.16 -14.20 24.61
CA MET A 1 -4.49 -14.40 24.01
C MET A 1 -4.51 -15.72 23.25
N SER A 2 -5.56 -16.55 23.44
CA SER A 2 -5.75 -17.79 22.68
C SER A 2 -6.16 -17.46 21.24
N LYS A 3 -5.57 -18.13 20.27
CA LYS A 3 -5.92 -18.00 18.85
C LYS A 3 -7.26 -18.66 18.57
N GLY A 4 -8.08 -18.07 17.68
CA GLY A 4 -9.36 -18.64 17.30
C GLY A 4 -9.22 -19.99 16.60
N LYS A 5 -10.26 -20.85 16.69
CA LYS A 5 -10.26 -22.22 16.11
C LYS A 5 -9.87 -22.23 14.62
N LYS A 6 -10.47 -21.38 13.78
CA LYS A 6 -10.16 -21.28 12.34
C LYS A 6 -8.69 -20.97 12.06
N TYR A 7 -8.08 -20.05 12.85
CA TYR A 7 -6.66 -19.75 12.73
C TYR A 7 -5.79 -20.95 13.06
N VAL A 8 -6.10 -21.66 14.15
CA VAL A 8 -5.37 -22.86 14.56
C VAL A 8 -5.46 -23.95 13.49
N ASP A 9 -6.65 -24.15 12.91
CA ASP A 9 -6.86 -25.14 11.84
C ASP A 9 -6.14 -24.76 10.54
N SER A 10 -6.09 -23.46 10.21
CA SER A 10 -5.33 -22.97 9.07
C SER A 10 -3.81 -23.13 9.30
N ALA A 11 -3.33 -22.86 10.51
CA ALA A 11 -1.91 -22.97 10.85
C ALA A 11 -1.37 -24.42 10.85
N LYS A 12 -2.25 -25.43 10.89
CA LYS A 12 -1.89 -26.87 10.79
C LYS A 12 -1.68 -27.34 9.35
N LEU A 13 -2.10 -26.54 8.35
CA LEU A 13 -2.05 -26.93 6.94
C LEU A 13 -0.64 -26.95 6.36
N TYR A 14 0.32 -26.31 7.03
CA TYR A 14 1.70 -26.23 6.58
C TYR A 14 2.66 -26.05 7.77
N ASP A 15 3.92 -26.41 7.58
CA ASP A 15 4.96 -26.10 8.58
C ASP A 15 5.38 -24.63 8.48
N ARG A 16 5.22 -23.89 9.56
CA ARG A 16 5.53 -22.46 9.66
C ARG A 16 7.05 -22.16 9.62
N ALA A 17 7.90 -23.16 9.75
CA ALA A 17 9.34 -23.02 9.58
C ALA A 17 9.76 -23.00 8.11
N THR A 18 8.99 -23.68 7.25
CA THR A 18 9.27 -23.83 5.83
C THR A 18 9.30 -22.49 5.11
N LEU A 19 10.29 -22.31 4.24
CA LEU A 19 10.43 -21.21 3.30
C LEU A 19 9.92 -21.67 1.94
N PHE A 20 8.79 -21.11 1.51
CA PHE A 20 8.13 -21.47 0.25
C PHE A 20 8.67 -20.64 -0.92
N ASP A 21 8.57 -21.17 -2.11
CA ASP A 21 8.68 -20.38 -3.33
C ASP A 21 7.51 -19.40 -3.45
N PRO A 22 7.67 -18.26 -4.12
CA PRO A 22 6.62 -17.24 -4.19
C PRO A 22 5.26 -17.80 -4.62
N ALA A 23 5.22 -18.60 -5.71
CA ALA A 23 3.98 -19.18 -6.21
C ALA A 23 3.33 -20.16 -5.21
N GLU A 24 4.13 -21.11 -4.68
CA GLU A 24 3.66 -22.09 -3.69
C GLU A 24 3.22 -21.42 -2.38
N GLY A 25 3.93 -20.36 -1.97
CA GLY A 25 3.60 -19.60 -0.77
C GLY A 25 2.26 -18.87 -0.90
N ILE A 26 1.97 -18.28 -2.06
CA ILE A 26 0.70 -17.63 -2.34
C ILE A 26 -0.43 -18.67 -2.38
N GLU A 27 -0.25 -19.81 -3.04
CA GLU A 27 -1.24 -20.89 -3.04
C GLU A 27 -1.53 -21.43 -1.64
N THR A 28 -0.46 -21.64 -0.85
CA THR A 28 -0.58 -22.09 0.55
C THR A 28 -1.34 -21.05 1.38
N MET A 29 -1.04 -19.77 1.23
CA MET A 29 -1.75 -18.69 1.90
C MET A 29 -3.23 -18.69 1.52
N LEU A 30 -3.58 -18.85 0.23
CA LEU A 30 -4.98 -18.93 -0.22
C LEU A 30 -5.73 -20.08 0.43
N LYS A 31 -5.12 -21.26 0.61
CA LYS A 31 -5.71 -22.41 1.32
C LYS A 31 -5.97 -22.12 2.79
N THR A 32 -5.25 -21.16 3.39
CA THR A 32 -5.44 -20.76 4.79
C THR A 32 -6.51 -19.69 5.01
N ALA A 33 -6.95 -19.00 3.96
CA ALA A 33 -8.00 -17.98 4.01
C ALA A 33 -9.37 -18.63 4.20
N LYS A 34 -9.94 -18.55 5.41
CA LYS A 34 -11.20 -19.23 5.80
C LYS A 34 -12.27 -18.27 6.33
N ALA A 35 -12.12 -16.95 6.12
CA ALA A 35 -13.14 -16.00 6.52
C ALA A 35 -14.37 -16.07 5.60
N LYS A 36 -15.50 -15.51 6.07
CA LYS A 36 -16.75 -15.44 5.28
C LYS A 36 -16.83 -14.19 4.39
N PHE A 37 -15.78 -13.37 4.38
CA PHE A 37 -15.65 -12.18 3.54
C PHE A 37 -14.42 -12.29 2.65
N ASP A 38 -14.35 -11.49 1.60
CA ASP A 38 -13.19 -11.44 0.71
C ASP A 38 -12.00 -10.78 1.42
N GLU A 39 -11.11 -11.64 1.96
CA GLU A 39 -9.95 -11.21 2.74
C GLU A 39 -8.96 -10.43 1.86
N THR A 40 -8.30 -9.44 2.46
CA THR A 40 -7.17 -8.78 1.82
C THR A 40 -5.92 -9.64 1.98
N VAL A 41 -5.17 -9.80 0.91
CA VAL A 41 -3.84 -10.41 0.92
C VAL A 41 -2.81 -9.32 1.09
N GLU A 42 -1.92 -9.50 2.06
CA GLU A 42 -0.87 -8.55 2.41
C GLU A 42 0.50 -9.19 2.34
N ILE A 43 1.50 -8.37 2.03
CA ILE A 43 2.90 -8.74 2.08
C ILE A 43 3.63 -7.93 3.13
N HIS A 44 4.54 -8.58 3.84
CA HIS A 44 5.39 -7.99 4.86
C HIS A 44 6.84 -8.31 4.54
N VAL A 45 7.61 -7.29 4.16
CA VAL A 45 9.01 -7.45 3.73
C VAL A 45 9.93 -6.77 4.72
N ARG A 46 10.73 -7.55 5.44
CA ARG A 46 11.77 -7.03 6.34
C ARG A 46 13.04 -6.77 5.54
N LEU A 47 13.50 -5.53 5.58
CA LEU A 47 14.69 -5.09 4.87
C LEU A 47 15.92 -5.02 5.79
N GLY A 48 17.09 -5.17 5.19
CA GLY A 48 18.39 -5.03 5.85
C GLY A 48 18.91 -3.59 5.80
N VAL A 49 18.07 -2.63 6.20
CA VAL A 49 18.38 -1.20 6.26
C VAL A 49 18.15 -0.67 7.69
N ASP A 50 18.61 0.54 7.98
CA ASP A 50 18.33 1.23 9.24
C ASP A 50 17.39 2.42 8.99
N SER A 51 16.14 2.29 9.44
CA SER A 51 15.10 3.32 9.27
C SER A 51 15.37 4.64 10.02
N ARG A 52 16.36 4.67 10.91
CA ARG A 52 16.78 5.89 11.64
C ARG A 52 17.58 6.84 10.75
N HIS A 53 18.21 6.33 9.71
CA HIS A 53 19.00 7.10 8.77
C HIS A 53 18.15 7.53 7.57
N ALA A 54 18.15 8.82 7.24
CA ALA A 54 17.34 9.39 6.17
C ALA A 54 17.72 8.85 4.77
N ASP A 55 18.98 8.51 4.56
CA ASP A 55 19.55 7.94 3.34
C ASP A 55 19.21 6.45 3.15
N GLN A 56 18.74 5.77 4.22
CA GLN A 56 18.30 4.38 4.19
C GLN A 56 16.78 4.23 4.24
N GLN A 57 16.05 5.33 4.20
CA GLN A 57 14.58 5.32 4.15
C GLN A 57 14.09 4.86 2.79
N VAL A 58 13.38 3.73 2.76
CA VAL A 58 12.74 3.18 1.55
C VAL A 58 11.28 3.63 1.52
N ARG A 59 10.91 4.39 0.51
CA ARG A 59 9.56 4.86 0.26
C ARG A 59 9.33 5.02 -1.23
N GLY A 60 8.18 4.59 -1.71
CA GLY A 60 7.77 4.73 -3.10
C GLY A 60 6.31 4.41 -3.29
N ALA A 61 5.90 4.40 -4.54
CA ALA A 61 4.57 3.96 -4.95
C ALA A 61 4.68 3.17 -6.25
N ILE A 62 3.77 2.23 -6.43
CA ILE A 62 3.64 1.44 -7.65
C ILE A 62 2.16 1.24 -7.97
N VAL A 63 1.83 1.20 -9.25
CA VAL A 63 0.52 0.76 -9.72
C VAL A 63 0.59 -0.75 -9.94
N LEU A 64 -0.26 -1.50 -9.23
CA LEU A 64 -0.30 -2.95 -9.35
C LEU A 64 -1.00 -3.36 -10.65
N PRO A 65 -0.49 -4.35 -11.40
CA PRO A 65 -1.08 -4.76 -12.69
C PRO A 65 -2.55 -5.15 -12.60
N ASN A 66 -2.94 -5.82 -11.51
CA ASN A 66 -4.31 -6.27 -11.28
C ASN A 66 -5.06 -5.40 -10.25
N GLY A 67 -4.49 -4.25 -9.87
CA GLY A 67 -5.04 -3.38 -8.83
C GLY A 67 -5.03 -4.02 -7.43
N THR A 68 -5.74 -3.39 -6.49
CA THR A 68 -5.88 -3.88 -5.10
C THR A 68 -7.23 -4.52 -4.81
N GLY A 69 -8.19 -4.46 -5.74
CA GLY A 69 -9.57 -4.90 -5.53
C GLY A 69 -10.39 -4.03 -4.57
N LYS A 70 -9.85 -2.87 -4.20
CA LYS A 70 -10.53 -1.89 -3.36
C LYS A 70 -10.99 -0.70 -4.21
N ARG A 71 -12.26 -0.32 -4.10
CA ARG A 71 -12.75 0.93 -4.71
C ARG A 71 -12.21 2.11 -3.91
N THR A 72 -11.44 2.95 -4.56
CA THR A 72 -10.75 4.09 -3.93
C THR A 72 -11.53 5.37 -4.21
N ARG A 73 -11.98 6.06 -3.15
CA ARG A 73 -12.57 7.41 -3.24
C ARG A 73 -11.46 8.43 -3.11
N ILE A 74 -11.40 9.36 -4.05
CA ILE A 74 -10.30 10.31 -4.22
C ILE A 74 -10.78 11.72 -3.91
N LEU A 75 -10.07 12.38 -2.99
CA LEU A 75 -10.20 13.82 -2.75
C LEU A 75 -9.06 14.54 -3.46
N VAL A 76 -9.41 15.56 -4.25
CA VAL A 76 -8.42 16.38 -4.97
C VAL A 76 -8.48 17.82 -4.46
N PHE A 77 -7.34 18.33 -4.03
CA PHE A 77 -7.16 19.76 -3.76
C PHE A 77 -6.55 20.44 -4.99
N ALA A 78 -7.39 21.19 -5.71
CA ALA A 78 -6.99 21.92 -6.90
C ALA A 78 -7.85 23.17 -7.10
N LYS A 79 -7.29 24.17 -7.79
CA LYS A 79 -7.97 25.44 -8.14
C LYS A 79 -8.14 25.60 -9.64
N GLY A 80 -9.17 26.37 -10.03
CA GLY A 80 -9.40 26.77 -11.40
C GLY A 80 -9.50 25.61 -12.38
N PRO A 81 -8.80 25.69 -13.55
CA PRO A 81 -8.89 24.65 -14.58
C PRO A 81 -8.50 23.27 -14.11
N LYS A 82 -7.59 23.16 -13.13
CA LYS A 82 -7.17 21.87 -12.57
C LYS A 82 -8.26 21.19 -11.74
N ALA A 83 -9.16 21.96 -11.14
CA ALA A 83 -10.32 21.41 -10.45
C ALA A 83 -11.33 20.82 -11.47
N GLU A 84 -11.52 21.45 -12.62
CA GLU A 84 -12.36 20.90 -13.70
C GLU A 84 -11.75 19.64 -14.31
N GLU A 85 -10.45 19.65 -14.58
CA GLU A 85 -9.70 18.47 -15.02
C GLU A 85 -9.85 17.29 -14.03
N ALA A 86 -9.78 17.55 -12.72
CA ALA A 86 -9.98 16.54 -11.69
C ALA A 86 -11.40 15.96 -11.70
N ARG A 87 -12.42 16.79 -11.89
CA ARG A 87 -13.81 16.33 -12.00
C ARG A 87 -14.02 15.49 -13.27
N ALA A 88 -13.47 15.95 -14.40
CA ALA A 88 -13.54 15.22 -15.66
C ALA A 88 -12.84 13.86 -15.60
N ALA A 89 -11.71 13.76 -14.86
CA ALA A 89 -11.01 12.51 -14.59
C ALA A 89 -11.74 11.58 -13.58
N GLY A 90 -12.85 12.07 -13.00
CA GLY A 90 -13.74 11.29 -12.14
C GLY A 90 -13.28 11.23 -10.69
N ALA A 91 -12.64 12.27 -10.15
CA ALA A 91 -12.46 12.40 -8.71
C ALA A 91 -13.84 12.52 -8.03
N GLU A 92 -14.04 11.81 -6.92
CA GLU A 92 -15.29 11.85 -6.17
C GLU A 92 -15.48 13.19 -5.46
N TYR A 93 -14.38 13.76 -4.97
CA TYR A 93 -14.38 15.02 -4.25
C TYR A 93 -13.30 15.94 -4.81
N VAL A 94 -13.69 17.17 -5.16
CA VAL A 94 -12.77 18.20 -5.64
C VAL A 94 -13.11 19.51 -4.96
N GLY A 95 -12.14 20.13 -4.32
CA GLY A 95 -12.37 21.41 -3.66
C GLY A 95 -11.08 22.10 -3.24
N ASP A 96 -11.24 23.19 -2.53
CA ASP A 96 -10.20 24.08 -2.04
C ASP A 96 -10.34 24.25 -0.51
N MET A 97 -10.56 25.47 -0.03
CA MET A 97 -10.73 25.81 1.38
C MET A 97 -11.99 25.19 1.99
N ASP A 98 -13.03 25.02 1.22
CA ASP A 98 -14.30 24.38 1.59
C ASP A 98 -14.06 22.94 2.11
N MET A 99 -13.22 22.15 1.43
CA MET A 99 -12.86 20.81 1.86
C MET A 99 -11.96 20.81 3.11
N VAL A 100 -11.08 21.80 3.25
CA VAL A 100 -10.27 21.97 4.47
C VAL A 100 -11.16 22.24 5.68
N GLU A 101 -12.15 23.12 5.54
CA GLU A 101 -13.11 23.41 6.60
C GLU A 101 -13.95 22.19 6.96
N LYS A 102 -14.42 21.45 5.97
CA LYS A 102 -15.20 20.24 6.17
C LYS A 102 -14.41 19.18 6.94
N ILE A 103 -13.16 18.93 6.57
CA ILE A 103 -12.28 18.00 7.28
C ILE A 103 -12.03 18.46 8.72
N THR A 104 -11.80 19.76 8.93
CA THR A 104 -11.44 20.31 10.25
C THR A 104 -12.65 20.39 11.20
N LYS A 105 -13.81 20.88 10.70
CA LYS A 105 -15.00 21.13 11.52
C LYS A 105 -15.84 19.88 11.73
N GLU A 106 -16.00 19.07 10.69
CA GLU A 106 -16.91 17.92 10.69
C GLU A 106 -16.19 16.57 10.91
N ASN A 107 -14.86 16.55 11.00
CA ASN A 107 -14.06 15.30 11.01
C ASN A 107 -14.45 14.36 9.87
N TRP A 108 -14.66 14.93 8.67
CA TRP A 108 -15.08 14.17 7.50
C TRP A 108 -13.89 13.50 6.81
N PHE A 109 -13.94 12.17 6.63
CA PHE A 109 -12.87 11.34 6.02
C PHE A 109 -13.44 10.29 5.07
N ASP A 110 -14.44 10.65 4.28
CA ASP A 110 -15.09 9.75 3.35
C ASP A 110 -14.29 9.56 2.04
N PHE A 111 -12.96 9.48 2.17
CA PHE A 111 -12.00 9.29 1.10
C PHE A 111 -10.80 8.46 1.57
N GLU A 112 -10.16 7.75 0.63
CA GLU A 112 -8.99 6.89 0.89
C GLU A 112 -7.67 7.47 0.34
N VAL A 113 -7.73 8.34 -0.66
CA VAL A 113 -6.55 8.97 -1.26
C VAL A 113 -6.78 10.47 -1.39
N VAL A 114 -5.73 11.23 -1.06
CA VAL A 114 -5.70 12.68 -1.25
C VAL A 114 -4.65 13.04 -2.30
N ILE A 115 -5.06 13.75 -3.33
CA ILE A 115 -4.18 14.31 -4.36
C ILE A 115 -4.21 15.82 -4.21
N ALA A 116 -3.07 16.48 -4.37
CA ALA A 116 -2.98 17.92 -4.30
C ALA A 116 -2.10 18.47 -5.42
N THR A 117 -2.46 19.61 -5.96
CA THR A 117 -1.54 20.40 -6.78
C THR A 117 -0.50 21.11 -5.90
N PRO A 118 0.74 21.33 -6.37
CA PRO A 118 1.80 21.94 -5.56
C PRO A 118 1.41 23.29 -4.95
N ASP A 119 0.65 24.10 -5.65
CA ASP A 119 0.11 25.39 -5.21
C ASP A 119 -0.86 25.27 -4.02
N MET A 120 -1.59 24.15 -3.93
CA MET A 120 -2.51 23.86 -2.82
C MET A 120 -1.81 23.32 -1.57
N MET A 121 -0.55 22.91 -1.65
CA MET A 121 0.17 22.33 -0.51
C MET A 121 0.30 23.26 0.70
N GLY A 122 0.33 24.58 0.49
CA GLY A 122 0.29 25.57 1.57
C GLY A 122 -1.00 25.50 2.40
N VAL A 123 -2.12 25.21 1.74
CA VAL A 123 -3.44 25.04 2.36
C VAL A 123 -3.56 23.67 3.02
N VAL A 124 -3.22 22.61 2.28
CA VAL A 124 -3.25 21.21 2.76
C VAL A 124 -2.28 20.99 3.92
N GLY A 125 -1.16 21.73 3.98
CA GLY A 125 -0.19 21.69 5.06
C GLY A 125 -0.81 21.96 6.44
N ARG A 126 -1.85 22.78 6.52
CA ARG A 126 -2.61 23.05 7.76
C ARG A 126 -3.32 21.79 8.30
N LEU A 127 -3.68 20.85 7.39
CA LEU A 127 -4.28 19.57 7.74
C LEU A 127 -3.24 18.51 8.14
N GLY A 128 -1.95 18.82 8.14
CA GLY A 128 -0.87 17.86 8.40
C GLY A 128 -1.00 17.11 9.72
N LYS A 129 -1.47 17.80 10.79
CA LYS A 129 -1.72 17.19 12.10
C LYS A 129 -2.89 16.19 12.09
N ILE A 130 -3.80 16.32 11.13
CA ILE A 130 -5.01 15.49 10.99
C ILE A 130 -4.78 14.36 9.98
N LEU A 131 -4.29 14.70 8.77
CA LEU A 131 -4.08 13.75 7.68
C LEU A 131 -2.81 12.90 7.87
N GLY A 132 -1.78 13.45 8.51
CA GLY A 132 -0.50 12.77 8.73
C GLY A 132 -0.61 11.45 9.50
N PRO A 133 -1.21 11.44 10.71
CA PRO A 133 -1.41 10.20 11.48
C PRO A 133 -2.28 9.14 10.78
N LYS A 134 -3.19 9.59 9.89
CA LYS A 134 -4.06 8.70 9.09
C LYS A 134 -3.40 8.18 7.81
N GLY A 135 -2.17 8.63 7.49
CA GLY A 135 -1.49 8.26 6.24
C GLY A 135 -2.08 8.88 4.97
N LEU A 136 -2.95 9.89 5.11
CA LEU A 136 -3.66 10.54 4.01
C LEU A 136 -2.97 11.82 3.49
N MET A 137 -1.83 12.19 4.07
CA MET A 137 -1.12 13.41 3.68
C MET A 137 -0.47 13.26 2.30
N PRO A 138 -0.79 14.12 1.33
CA PRO A 138 -0.16 14.09 0.00
C PRO A 138 1.36 14.23 0.08
N ASN A 139 2.07 13.49 -0.79
CA ASN A 139 3.53 13.49 -0.81
C ASN A 139 4.07 13.42 -2.24
N PRO A 140 5.07 14.27 -2.62
CA PRO A 140 5.69 14.20 -3.93
C PRO A 140 6.34 12.86 -4.25
N LYS A 141 6.98 12.21 -3.27
CA LYS A 141 7.62 10.89 -3.45
C LYS A 141 6.61 9.77 -3.74
N ALA A 142 5.39 9.90 -3.22
CA ALA A 142 4.30 9.00 -3.54
C ALA A 142 3.57 9.40 -4.84
N GLY A 143 3.91 10.56 -5.44
CA GLY A 143 3.29 11.10 -6.63
C GLY A 143 1.85 11.57 -6.44
N THR A 144 1.44 11.83 -5.20
CA THR A 144 0.13 12.40 -4.85
C THR A 144 0.16 13.93 -4.82
N VAL A 145 1.34 14.55 -4.98
CA VAL A 145 1.50 15.98 -5.24
C VAL A 145 2.01 16.15 -6.66
N THR A 146 1.15 16.60 -7.58
CA THR A 146 1.48 16.70 -9.00
C THR A 146 0.62 17.74 -9.72
N MET A 147 1.15 18.28 -10.80
CA MET A 147 0.40 19.12 -11.74
C MET A 147 -0.45 18.30 -12.73
N ASN A 148 -0.07 17.02 -12.95
CA ASN A 148 -0.84 16.11 -13.81
C ASN A 148 -1.89 15.35 -12.98
N VAL A 149 -2.97 16.02 -12.66
CA VAL A 149 -4.02 15.53 -11.78
C VAL A 149 -4.77 14.35 -12.41
N ALA A 150 -5.05 14.41 -13.71
CA ALA A 150 -5.78 13.34 -14.42
C ALA A 150 -5.04 11.98 -14.34
N GLN A 151 -3.73 11.98 -14.58
CA GLN A 151 -2.90 10.77 -14.50
C GLN A 151 -2.86 10.23 -13.07
N ALA A 152 -2.70 11.10 -12.06
CA ALA A 152 -2.66 10.69 -10.66
C ALA A 152 -3.99 10.06 -10.21
N ILE A 153 -5.13 10.55 -10.69
CA ILE A 153 -6.44 9.96 -10.43
C ILE A 153 -6.57 8.60 -11.12
N ALA A 154 -6.14 8.48 -12.38
CA ALA A 154 -6.16 7.22 -13.11
C ALA A 154 -5.30 6.16 -12.41
N ASP A 155 -4.07 6.51 -11.99
CA ASP A 155 -3.17 5.63 -11.25
C ASP A 155 -3.78 5.18 -9.92
N ALA A 156 -4.38 6.11 -9.16
CA ALA A 156 -5.04 5.80 -7.89
C ALA A 156 -6.22 4.84 -8.06
N LYS A 157 -7.02 5.00 -9.11
CA LYS A 157 -8.12 4.10 -9.48
C LYS A 157 -7.63 2.75 -10.01
N ALA A 158 -6.49 2.73 -10.70
CA ALA A 158 -5.87 1.50 -11.19
C ALA A 158 -5.28 0.64 -10.07
N GLY A 159 -5.27 1.13 -8.83
CA GLY A 159 -4.74 0.39 -7.68
C GLY A 159 -3.30 0.72 -7.34
N ARG A 160 -2.97 2.00 -7.34
CA ARG A 160 -1.70 2.51 -6.83
C ARG A 160 -1.55 2.20 -5.35
N VAL A 161 -0.43 1.56 -5.00
CA VAL A 161 -0.05 1.24 -3.62
C VAL A 161 1.19 2.03 -3.25
N GLU A 162 1.13 2.73 -2.13
CA GLU A 162 2.30 3.35 -1.51
C GLU A 162 2.95 2.37 -0.55
N TYR A 163 4.29 2.24 -0.62
CA TYR A 163 5.05 1.49 0.35
C TYR A 163 6.03 2.39 1.09
N ARG A 164 6.14 2.16 2.39
CA ARG A 164 7.01 2.91 3.29
C ARG A 164 7.61 1.99 4.33
N LEU A 165 8.90 2.17 4.58
CA LEU A 165 9.62 1.50 5.66
C LEU A 165 9.11 2.00 7.02
N ASP A 166 8.78 1.07 7.92
CA ASP A 166 8.42 1.38 9.30
C ASP A 166 9.66 1.48 10.22
N LYS A 167 9.44 1.73 11.50
CA LYS A 167 10.51 1.83 12.52
C LYS A 167 11.20 0.49 12.80
N THR A 168 10.59 -0.63 12.42
CA THR A 168 11.10 -1.99 12.59
C THR A 168 11.79 -2.53 11.34
N ASN A 169 11.95 -1.66 10.34
CA ASN A 169 12.55 -1.96 9.03
C ASN A 169 11.71 -2.95 8.21
N ILE A 170 10.38 -2.86 8.34
CA ILE A 170 9.44 -3.68 7.59
C ILE A 170 8.59 -2.78 6.68
N ILE A 171 8.34 -3.26 5.47
CA ILE A 171 7.34 -2.71 4.54
C ILE A 171 6.11 -3.58 4.62
N HIS A 172 4.95 -2.97 4.81
CA HIS A 172 3.63 -3.61 4.83
C HIS A 172 2.81 -3.07 3.67
N CYS A 173 2.38 -3.95 2.74
CA CYS A 173 1.61 -3.55 1.57
C CYS A 173 0.48 -4.53 1.27
N PRO A 174 -0.68 -4.06 0.81
CA PRO A 174 -1.70 -4.91 0.24
C PRO A 174 -1.27 -5.38 -1.16
N LEU A 175 -1.51 -6.66 -1.47
CA LEU A 175 -1.31 -7.27 -2.79
C LEU A 175 -2.60 -7.37 -3.59
N GLY A 176 -3.73 -7.49 -2.92
CA GLY A 176 -5.03 -7.68 -3.55
C GLY A 176 -6.03 -8.38 -2.64
N LYS A 177 -7.00 -9.04 -3.25
CA LYS A 177 -8.03 -9.81 -2.56
C LYS A 177 -7.85 -11.31 -2.80
N VAL A 178 -8.34 -12.13 -1.87
CA VAL A 178 -8.34 -13.60 -2.02
C VAL A 178 -9.08 -14.02 -3.29
N SER A 179 -10.12 -13.29 -3.67
CA SER A 179 -10.90 -13.50 -4.91
C SER A 179 -10.10 -13.34 -6.20
N PHE A 180 -8.90 -12.73 -6.16
CA PHE A 180 -8.04 -12.60 -7.35
C PHE A 180 -7.45 -13.92 -7.83
N GLY A 181 -7.30 -14.90 -6.92
CA GLY A 181 -6.64 -16.17 -7.22
C GLY A 181 -5.11 -16.05 -7.26
N ALA A 182 -4.44 -17.19 -7.39
CA ALA A 182 -2.97 -17.28 -7.27
C ALA A 182 -2.24 -16.49 -8.37
N GLU A 183 -2.69 -16.60 -9.62
CA GLU A 183 -2.01 -16.00 -10.77
C GLU A 183 -1.93 -14.46 -10.70
N LYS A 184 -3.07 -13.79 -10.44
CA LYS A 184 -3.11 -12.32 -10.33
C LYS A 184 -2.36 -11.81 -9.12
N LEU A 185 -2.41 -12.54 -8.00
CA LEU A 185 -1.66 -12.21 -6.80
C LEU A 185 -0.15 -12.38 -7.02
N GLN A 186 0.28 -13.39 -7.79
CA GLN A 186 1.68 -13.58 -8.15
C GLN A 186 2.18 -12.41 -9.02
N GLN A 187 1.43 -11.99 -10.02
CA GLN A 187 1.79 -10.85 -10.87
C GLN A 187 1.93 -9.56 -10.05
N ASN A 188 1.01 -9.32 -9.12
CA ASN A 188 1.09 -8.17 -8.22
C ASN A 188 2.30 -8.27 -7.27
N PHE A 189 2.58 -9.47 -6.77
CA PHE A 189 3.72 -9.76 -5.91
C PHE A 189 5.04 -9.45 -6.64
N ASP A 190 5.21 -9.95 -7.87
CA ASP A 190 6.42 -9.79 -8.66
C ASP A 190 6.66 -8.31 -9.01
N ALA A 191 5.59 -7.58 -9.39
CA ALA A 191 5.66 -6.14 -9.63
C ALA A 191 6.10 -5.36 -8.39
N LEU A 192 5.47 -5.63 -7.24
CA LEU A 192 5.79 -4.94 -5.98
C LEU A 192 7.22 -5.27 -5.50
N MET A 193 7.61 -6.55 -5.52
CA MET A 193 8.97 -6.95 -5.14
C MET A 193 10.02 -6.36 -6.05
N GLY A 194 9.79 -6.33 -7.36
CA GLY A 194 10.66 -5.65 -8.33
C GLY A 194 10.85 -4.17 -8.02
N ALA A 195 9.77 -3.46 -7.62
CA ALA A 195 9.85 -2.05 -7.23
C ALA A 195 10.65 -1.86 -5.92
N ILE A 196 10.42 -2.72 -4.92
CA ILE A 196 11.15 -2.66 -3.62
C ILE A 196 12.64 -2.94 -3.84
N ILE A 197 13.00 -3.92 -4.66
CA ILE A 197 14.41 -4.26 -4.97
C ILE A 197 15.10 -3.13 -5.71
N LYS A 198 14.44 -2.51 -6.69
CA LYS A 198 14.95 -1.34 -7.42
C LYS A 198 15.15 -0.13 -6.53
N ALA A 199 14.35 0.00 -5.46
CA ALA A 199 14.44 1.08 -4.48
C ALA A 199 15.54 0.87 -3.42
N LYS A 200 16.41 -0.15 -3.58
CA LYS A 200 17.52 -0.42 -2.64
C LYS A 200 18.43 0.81 -2.52
N PRO A 201 18.61 1.38 -1.32
CA PRO A 201 19.53 2.48 -1.11
C PRO A 201 20.99 2.04 -1.33
N ALA A 202 21.83 2.92 -1.90
CA ALA A 202 23.25 2.65 -2.08
C ALA A 202 23.99 2.40 -0.75
N ALA A 203 23.52 3.04 0.33
CA ALA A 203 24.05 2.87 1.68
C ALA A 203 23.70 1.50 2.32
N ALA A 204 22.76 0.73 1.74
CA ALA A 204 22.37 -0.57 2.27
C ALA A 204 23.43 -1.64 1.95
N LYS A 205 24.14 -2.11 2.99
CA LYS A 205 25.16 -3.15 2.89
C LYS A 205 24.58 -4.53 3.25
N GLY A 206 25.12 -5.58 2.60
CA GLY A 206 24.73 -6.96 2.88
C GLY A 206 23.37 -7.36 2.30
N GLN A 207 22.70 -8.31 2.96
CA GLN A 207 21.43 -8.85 2.50
C GLN A 207 20.30 -7.81 2.63
N TYR A 208 19.73 -7.38 1.51
CA TYR A 208 18.70 -6.36 1.48
C TYR A 208 17.33 -6.89 1.93
N VAL A 209 16.86 -8.00 1.35
CA VAL A 209 15.62 -8.65 1.80
C VAL A 209 15.96 -9.71 2.84
N ARG A 210 15.63 -9.45 4.12
CA ARG A 210 15.91 -10.39 5.22
C ARG A 210 14.82 -11.44 5.38
N SER A 211 13.58 -11.06 5.25
CA SER A 211 12.44 -11.98 5.27
C SER A 211 11.28 -11.40 4.49
N CYS A 212 10.49 -12.28 3.90
CA CYS A 212 9.25 -11.95 3.22
C CYS A 212 8.15 -12.89 3.73
N VAL A 213 6.98 -12.34 4.03
CA VAL A 213 5.82 -13.09 4.52
C VAL A 213 4.60 -12.59 3.79
N VAL A 214 3.76 -13.52 3.31
CA VAL A 214 2.42 -13.22 2.79
C VAL A 214 1.37 -13.73 3.76
N ALA A 215 0.29 -12.97 3.94
CA ALA A 215 -0.80 -13.32 4.84
C ALA A 215 -2.14 -12.84 4.31
N SER A 216 -3.21 -13.55 4.62
CA SER A 216 -4.57 -13.03 4.49
C SER A 216 -4.99 -12.36 5.81
N THR A 217 -6.03 -11.51 5.75
CA THR A 217 -6.50 -10.70 6.90
C THR A 217 -6.66 -11.52 8.19
N MET A 218 -7.20 -12.71 8.11
CA MET A 218 -7.47 -13.57 9.29
C MET A 218 -6.59 -14.81 9.32
N GLY A 219 -5.76 -15.03 8.31
CA GLY A 219 -4.90 -16.20 8.17
C GLY A 219 -3.56 -16.09 8.87
N PRO A 220 -2.83 -17.21 9.01
CA PRO A 220 -1.45 -17.22 9.45
C PRO A 220 -0.51 -16.74 8.34
N GLY A 221 0.63 -16.14 8.73
CA GLY A 221 1.65 -15.69 7.79
C GLY A 221 2.46 -16.86 7.21
N VAL A 222 2.56 -16.91 5.89
CA VAL A 222 3.36 -17.88 5.11
C VAL A 222 4.68 -17.23 4.70
N LYS A 223 5.79 -17.86 5.04
CA LYS A 223 7.14 -17.34 4.75
C LYS A 223 7.54 -17.65 3.32
N ILE A 224 8.01 -16.63 2.62
CA ILE A 224 8.58 -16.76 1.27
C ILE A 224 10.11 -16.77 1.37
N ASN A 225 10.75 -17.57 0.55
CA ASN A 225 12.21 -17.68 0.51
C ASN A 225 12.84 -16.39 -0.06
N PRO A 226 13.58 -15.62 0.75
CA PRO A 226 14.16 -14.35 0.30
C PRO A 226 15.22 -14.51 -0.81
N ALA A 227 15.90 -15.68 -0.86
CA ALA A 227 16.93 -15.94 -1.87
C ALA A 227 16.38 -16.07 -3.30
N LYS A 228 15.09 -16.35 -3.45
CA LYS A 228 14.41 -16.45 -4.74
C LYS A 228 13.72 -15.15 -5.18
N LEU A 229 13.92 -14.07 -4.42
CA LEU A 229 13.33 -12.74 -4.69
C LEU A 229 14.34 -11.77 -5.30
N ILE A 230 15.58 -12.19 -5.49
CA ILE A 230 16.71 -11.35 -5.97
C ILE A 230 17.06 -11.77 -7.39
#